data_bdc21e02b552101dbea0978bd0e2a5b4
#
_entry.id   bdc21e02b552101dbea0978bd0e2a5b4
#
_cell.length_a   1.000
_cell.length_b   1.000
_cell.length_c   1.000
_cell.angle_alpha   90.00
_cell.angle_beta   90.00
_cell.angle_gamma   90.00
#
_symmetry.space_group_name_H-M   'P 1'
#
loop_
_entity.id
_entity.type
_entity.pdbx_description
1 polymer ?
#
loop_
_entity_poly.entity_id
_entity_poly.type
_entity_poly.pdbx_seq_one_letter_code
_entity_poly.pdbx_strand_id
1 'polypeptide(L)'
;MADNRKSTAASFIDKVFVVKNKGRRTSRGTRGRKTVDVANGVVNLKYFESLLQDHVVMEVSFADSGGAIDNKSAVDGLPIENEAKVEVKLRDTKKNKLEFTDRRNNSFRVEKVTTIGDDATKTVATMQLVTYEAIKNNYASVEIRKDGKISEHVKRIFKDKKYLNTKKKLNIDDTANNLNYCFAKNKPFYVINRISKDAVPQGADTNGGSLLGKSAGFLFYETYKGFYFKGIDSLFAQEPKKKIIFNNTPGETIPEGYDTKALTYQKQGTASQTAKLRGGAFNTKNIQFN
;
A
#
# COMPACT_ATOMS: atom_id res chain seq x y z
N MET A 1 5.18 17.33 -34.53
CA MET A 1 5.34 16.30 -33.47
C MET A 1 4.95 16.96 -32.15
N ALA A 2 3.89 16.51 -31.52
CA ALA A 2 3.41 17.11 -30.27
C ALA A 2 4.43 16.80 -29.17
N ASP A 3 4.96 17.85 -28.55
CA ASP A 3 5.88 17.79 -27.43
C ASP A 3 5.21 17.08 -26.24
N ASN A 4 5.56 15.83 -26.06
CA ASN A 4 4.99 14.96 -25.02
C ASN A 4 5.69 15.13 -23.68
N ARG A 5 6.22 16.35 -23.41
CA ARG A 5 6.74 16.71 -22.12
C ARG A 5 5.61 16.65 -21.12
N LYS A 6 5.59 15.60 -20.35
CA LYS A 6 4.71 15.49 -19.18
C LYS A 6 5.22 16.50 -18.15
N SER A 7 4.78 17.77 -18.28
CA SER A 7 4.96 18.72 -17.20
C SER A 7 4.42 18.12 -15.93
N THR A 8 5.06 18.36 -14.80
CA THR A 8 4.53 18.06 -13.47
C THR A 8 3.17 18.74 -13.35
N ALA A 9 2.12 17.99 -13.59
CA ALA A 9 0.77 18.52 -13.51
C ALA A 9 0.44 18.75 -12.03
N ALA A 10 -0.07 19.93 -11.71
CA ALA A 10 -0.56 20.22 -10.37
C ALA A 10 -1.61 19.19 -9.95
N SER A 11 -1.52 18.73 -8.70
CA SER A 11 -2.48 17.82 -8.10
C SER A 11 -3.51 18.59 -7.33
N PHE A 12 -4.77 18.19 -7.45
CA PHE A 12 -5.88 18.78 -6.71
C PHE A 12 -6.53 17.71 -5.83
N ILE A 13 -6.89 18.13 -4.62
CA ILE A 13 -7.66 17.31 -3.68
C ILE A 13 -9.12 17.69 -3.87
N ASP A 14 -9.89 16.83 -4.52
CA ASP A 14 -11.31 17.12 -4.76
C ASP A 14 -12.17 16.79 -3.54
N LYS A 15 -11.80 15.76 -2.78
CA LYS A 15 -12.57 15.30 -1.62
C LYS A 15 -11.72 14.53 -0.64
N VAL A 16 -11.96 14.79 0.65
CA VAL A 16 -11.52 13.95 1.77
C VAL A 16 -12.71 13.78 2.72
N PHE A 17 -13.55 12.80 2.42
CA PHE A 17 -14.74 12.50 3.21
C PHE A 17 -14.44 11.55 4.34
N VAL A 18 -14.62 12.01 5.56
CA VAL A 18 -14.63 11.16 6.74
C VAL A 18 -16.08 10.78 7.06
N VAL A 19 -16.32 9.48 7.16
CA VAL A 19 -17.65 8.93 7.48
C VAL A 19 -17.59 8.31 8.87
N LYS A 20 -18.41 8.82 9.79
CA LYS A 20 -18.51 8.27 11.14
C LYS A 20 -18.76 6.76 11.10
N ASN A 21 -17.99 6.01 11.87
CA ASN A 21 -18.24 4.60 12.05
C ASN A 21 -19.58 4.39 12.74
N LYS A 22 -20.46 3.58 12.15
CA LYS A 22 -21.70 3.19 12.81
C LYS A 22 -21.33 2.16 13.86
N GLY A 23 -21.11 2.58 15.08
CA GLY A 23 -21.04 1.66 16.23
C GLY A 23 -22.17 0.62 16.17
N ARG A 24 -21.98 -0.51 16.83
CA ARG A 24 -22.98 -1.58 16.94
C ARG A 24 -24.37 -0.98 17.14
N ARG A 25 -25.30 -1.28 16.25
CA ARG A 25 -26.67 -0.76 16.28
C ARG A 25 -27.25 -0.80 17.69
N THR A 26 -27.24 0.30 18.39
CA THR A 26 -28.23 0.53 19.42
C THR A 26 -29.54 0.84 18.71
N SER A 27 -30.52 -0.03 18.91
CA SER A 27 -31.86 0.14 18.41
C SER A 27 -32.42 1.50 18.86
N ARG A 28 -32.49 2.43 17.99
CA ARG A 28 -33.38 3.58 17.83
C ARG A 28 -32.67 4.77 17.20
N GLY A 29 -32.90 4.90 15.92
CA GLY A 29 -33.17 6.16 15.28
C GLY A 29 -32.14 7.28 15.41
N THR A 30 -31.00 7.22 14.68
CA THR A 30 -30.48 8.45 14.09
C THR A 30 -30.20 8.17 12.63
N ARG A 31 -31.13 8.57 11.80
CA ARG A 31 -31.00 8.69 10.36
C ARG A 31 -30.01 9.82 10.09
N GLY A 32 -28.88 9.49 9.50
CA GLY A 32 -27.92 10.44 9.00
C GLY A 32 -26.52 9.85 9.13
N ARG A 33 -25.90 9.46 8.03
CA ARG A 33 -24.44 9.29 8.02
C ARG A 33 -23.87 10.67 8.27
N LYS A 34 -23.38 10.96 9.46
CA LYS A 34 -22.60 12.16 9.67
C LYS A 34 -21.32 11.99 8.86
N THR A 35 -21.15 12.81 7.86
CA THR A 35 -19.97 12.84 6.99
C THR A 35 -19.43 14.25 7.02
N VAL A 36 -18.11 14.38 7.07
CA VAL A 36 -17.43 15.66 6.96
C VAL A 36 -16.47 15.62 5.80
N ASP A 37 -16.44 16.67 5.01
CA ASP A 37 -15.42 16.90 4.00
C ASP A 37 -14.36 17.84 4.59
N VAL A 38 -13.15 17.30 4.78
CA VAL A 38 -12.02 18.08 5.29
C VAL A 38 -11.08 18.53 4.19
N ALA A 39 -11.45 18.34 2.90
CA ALA A 39 -10.58 18.63 1.77
C ALA A 39 -10.04 20.06 1.76
N ASN A 40 -10.88 21.04 2.10
CA ASN A 40 -10.49 22.46 2.12
C ASN A 40 -9.47 22.81 3.23
N GLY A 41 -9.40 21.97 4.27
CA GLY A 41 -8.46 22.14 5.38
C GLY A 41 -7.18 21.33 5.21
N VAL A 42 -7.05 20.53 4.16
CA VAL A 42 -5.87 19.67 3.98
C VAL A 42 -4.63 20.50 3.71
N VAL A 43 -3.65 20.37 4.60
CA VAL A 43 -2.35 21.03 4.52
C VAL A 43 -1.34 20.12 3.81
N ASN A 44 -1.41 18.81 4.09
CA ASN A 44 -0.48 17.84 3.52
C ASN A 44 -1.18 16.51 3.30
N LEU A 45 -0.89 15.87 2.17
CA LEU A 45 -1.34 14.53 1.85
C LEU A 45 -0.16 13.74 1.28
N LYS A 46 0.13 12.61 1.92
CA LYS A 46 1.17 11.67 1.48
C LYS A 46 0.54 10.32 1.21
N TYR A 47 0.85 9.77 0.05
CA TYR A 47 0.43 8.44 -0.36
C TYR A 47 1.65 7.54 -0.51
N PHE A 48 1.63 6.40 0.17
CA PHE A 48 2.72 5.43 0.18
C PHE A 48 2.29 4.12 -0.45
N GLU A 49 2.99 3.75 -1.49
CA GLU A 49 2.84 2.49 -2.20
C GLU A 49 4.23 1.92 -2.46
N SER A 50 4.48 0.68 -2.05
CA SER A 50 5.79 0.05 -2.16
C SER A 50 5.65 -1.44 -2.45
N LEU A 51 6.59 -2.00 -3.21
CA LEU A 51 6.72 -3.44 -3.43
C LEU A 51 7.09 -4.22 -2.16
N LEU A 52 7.62 -3.52 -1.15
CA LEU A 52 8.07 -4.09 0.12
C LEU A 52 7.06 -3.91 1.25
N GLN A 53 5.91 -3.29 0.96
CA GLN A 53 4.82 -3.10 1.92
C GLN A 53 3.61 -3.92 1.53
N ASP A 54 3.03 -4.59 2.49
CA ASP A 54 1.88 -5.48 2.32
C ASP A 54 0.55 -4.73 2.12
N HIS A 55 0.50 -3.43 2.45
CA HIS A 55 -0.67 -2.59 2.26
C HIS A 55 -0.31 -1.13 1.98
N VAL A 56 -1.25 -0.44 1.37
CA VAL A 56 -1.14 0.99 1.07
C VAL A 56 -1.45 1.82 2.31
N VAL A 57 -0.65 2.85 2.53
CA VAL A 57 -0.81 3.82 3.63
C VAL A 57 -0.99 5.22 3.04
N MET A 58 -1.83 6.03 3.68
CA MET A 58 -1.97 7.44 3.36
C MET A 58 -1.96 8.27 4.65
N GLU A 59 -1.22 9.36 4.64
CA GLU A 59 -1.25 10.36 5.71
C GLU A 59 -1.95 11.61 5.21
N VAL A 60 -2.90 12.11 5.98
CA VAL A 60 -3.61 13.35 5.70
C VAL A 60 -3.52 14.26 6.91
N SER A 61 -2.80 15.37 6.76
CA SER A 61 -2.76 16.44 7.76
C SER A 61 -3.74 17.52 7.34
N PHE A 62 -4.62 17.91 8.24
CA PHE A 62 -5.61 18.93 7.98
C PHE A 62 -5.75 19.90 9.16
N ALA A 63 -6.07 21.13 8.85
CA ALA A 63 -6.41 22.17 9.80
C ALA A 63 -7.92 22.40 9.77
N ASP A 64 -8.52 22.44 10.92
CA ASP A 64 -9.94 22.70 11.10
C ASP A 64 -10.12 23.94 11.99
N SER A 65 -10.88 24.91 11.49
CA SER A 65 -11.15 26.16 12.19
C SER A 65 -12.37 26.08 13.14
N GLY A 66 -12.91 24.88 13.35
CA GLY A 66 -14.11 24.67 14.16
C GLY A 66 -15.41 24.94 13.40
N GLY A 67 -16.51 24.49 13.96
CA GLY A 67 -17.84 24.72 13.38
C GLY A 67 -18.29 23.72 12.31
N ALA A 68 -17.44 22.76 11.93
CA ALA A 68 -17.77 21.78 10.90
C ALA A 68 -18.94 20.87 11.29
N ILE A 69 -19.10 20.55 12.57
CA ILE A 69 -20.21 19.75 13.11
C ILE A 69 -20.63 20.25 14.47
N ASP A 70 -21.88 20.70 14.59
CA ASP A 70 -22.49 21.09 15.85
C ASP A 70 -21.63 22.14 16.64
N ASN A 71 -21.01 23.08 15.93
CA ASN A 71 -20.05 24.06 16.44
C ASN A 71 -18.77 23.49 17.07
N LYS A 72 -18.43 22.25 16.73
CA LYS A 72 -17.20 21.59 17.15
C LYS A 72 -16.23 21.39 15.99
N SER A 73 -14.98 21.11 16.29
CA SER A 73 -14.01 20.68 15.29
C SER A 73 -14.45 19.38 14.62
N ALA A 74 -13.93 19.08 13.44
CA ALA A 74 -14.19 17.81 12.76
C ALA A 74 -13.72 16.60 13.60
N VAL A 75 -12.68 16.79 14.39
CA VAL A 75 -12.13 15.75 15.27
C VAL A 75 -13.08 15.46 16.43
N ASP A 76 -13.64 16.48 17.06
CA ASP A 76 -14.50 16.33 18.25
C ASP A 76 -15.98 16.14 17.89
N GLY A 77 -16.44 16.84 16.87
CA GLY A 77 -17.84 16.79 16.45
C GLY A 77 -18.19 15.53 15.68
N LEU A 78 -17.24 15.00 14.93
CA LEU A 78 -17.25 13.64 14.38
C LEU A 78 -16.13 12.90 15.09
N PRO A 79 -16.33 12.27 16.25
CA PRO A 79 -15.24 11.55 16.87
C PRO A 79 -14.64 10.62 15.82
N ILE A 80 -13.50 11.04 15.26
CA ILE A 80 -12.76 10.30 14.25
C ILE A 80 -12.07 9.19 15.02
N GLU A 81 -12.83 8.13 15.25
CA GLU A 81 -12.37 6.95 15.94
C GLU A 81 -11.65 6.02 14.97
N ASN A 82 -10.86 5.13 15.52
CA ASN A 82 -10.25 4.05 14.78
C ASN A 82 -11.29 3.34 13.90
N GLU A 83 -10.91 3.00 12.70
CA GLU A 83 -11.74 2.37 11.66
C GLU A 83 -12.81 3.27 11.00
N ALA A 84 -12.89 4.55 11.33
CA ALA A 84 -13.72 5.46 10.57
C ALA A 84 -13.35 5.39 9.09
N LYS A 85 -14.36 5.36 8.23
CA LYS A 85 -14.12 5.25 6.80
C LYS A 85 -13.75 6.61 6.22
N VAL A 86 -12.75 6.61 5.34
CA VAL A 86 -12.32 7.81 4.61
C VAL A 86 -12.32 7.53 3.11
N GLU A 87 -13.00 8.40 2.37
CA GLU A 87 -12.97 8.41 0.91
C GLU A 87 -12.15 9.60 0.43
N VAL A 88 -11.19 9.34 -0.44
CA VAL A 88 -10.29 10.36 -0.97
C VAL A 88 -10.42 10.39 -2.48
N LYS A 89 -10.51 11.59 -3.05
CA LYS A 89 -10.49 11.81 -4.49
C LYS A 89 -9.45 12.86 -4.84
N LEU A 90 -8.54 12.47 -5.69
CA LEU A 90 -7.48 13.31 -6.23
C LEU A 90 -7.64 13.38 -7.74
N ARG A 91 -7.24 14.51 -8.33
CA ARG A 91 -7.15 14.66 -9.78
C ARG A 91 -5.92 15.48 -10.14
N ASP A 92 -5.47 15.35 -11.37
CA ASP A 92 -4.47 16.23 -11.96
C ASP A 92 -5.09 17.22 -12.96
N THR A 93 -4.29 18.15 -13.46
CA THR A 93 -4.72 19.09 -14.50
C THR A 93 -5.10 18.40 -15.82
N LYS A 94 -4.63 17.19 -16.06
CA LYS A 94 -4.97 16.37 -17.24
C LYS A 94 -6.22 15.52 -17.05
N LYS A 95 -6.99 15.78 -15.96
CA LYS A 95 -8.21 15.04 -15.59
C LYS A 95 -7.99 13.56 -15.25
N ASN A 96 -6.76 13.11 -15.03
CA ASN A 96 -6.52 11.80 -14.45
C ASN A 96 -7.03 11.80 -13.01
N LYS A 97 -7.74 10.75 -12.63
CA LYS A 97 -8.38 10.64 -11.32
C LYS A 97 -7.80 9.47 -10.55
N LEU A 98 -7.46 9.74 -9.29
CA LEU A 98 -7.12 8.73 -8.31
C LEU A 98 -8.21 8.75 -7.23
N GLU A 99 -9.08 7.74 -7.24
CA GLU A 99 -10.26 7.70 -6.39
C GLU A 99 -10.22 6.50 -5.45
N PHE A 100 -10.17 6.79 -4.16
CA PHE A 100 -10.26 5.81 -3.09
C PHE A 100 -11.67 5.88 -2.47
N THR A 101 -12.58 5.07 -2.99
CA THR A 101 -14.00 5.11 -2.62
C THR A 101 -14.56 3.71 -2.39
N ASP A 102 -15.65 3.61 -1.65
CA ASP A 102 -16.38 2.35 -1.45
C ASP A 102 -16.82 1.72 -2.77
N ARG A 103 -17.21 2.55 -3.74
CA ARG A 103 -17.62 2.07 -5.06
C ARG A 103 -16.51 1.25 -5.75
N ARG A 104 -15.25 1.57 -5.45
CA ARG A 104 -14.07 0.86 -5.98
C ARG A 104 -13.50 -0.17 -5.01
N ASN A 105 -14.14 -0.36 -3.85
CA ASN A 105 -13.67 -1.21 -2.74
C ASN A 105 -12.25 -0.87 -2.26
N ASN A 106 -11.82 0.36 -2.40
CA ASN A 106 -10.50 0.82 -1.99
C ASN A 106 -10.55 2.06 -1.07
N SER A 107 -11.70 2.32 -0.40
CA SER A 107 -11.77 3.34 0.64
C SER A 107 -10.85 3.01 1.81
N PHE A 108 -10.29 4.04 2.41
CA PHE A 108 -9.42 3.92 3.56
C PHE A 108 -10.19 3.76 4.88
N ARG A 109 -9.45 3.38 5.91
CA ARG A 109 -9.86 3.37 7.30
C ARG A 109 -8.87 4.18 8.12
N VAL A 110 -9.35 4.90 9.10
CA VAL A 110 -8.49 5.59 10.06
C VAL A 110 -7.86 4.55 10.97
N GLU A 111 -6.54 4.48 10.96
CA GLU A 111 -5.78 3.66 11.89
C GLU A 111 -5.44 4.46 13.14
N LYS A 112 -5.00 5.70 12.96
CA LYS A 112 -4.59 6.59 14.04
C LYS A 112 -4.89 8.03 13.69
N VAL A 113 -5.29 8.80 14.69
CA VAL A 113 -5.38 10.27 14.63
C VAL A 113 -4.40 10.83 15.66
N THR A 114 -3.62 11.80 15.24
CA THR A 114 -2.70 12.51 16.12
C THR A 114 -3.00 14.01 15.99
N THR A 115 -3.40 14.64 17.07
CA THR A 115 -3.51 16.09 17.14
C THR A 115 -2.10 16.68 17.29
N ILE A 116 -1.71 17.55 16.37
CA ILE A 116 -0.39 18.18 16.34
C ILE A 116 -0.42 19.49 17.11
N GLY A 117 -1.50 20.22 17.03
CA GLY A 117 -1.71 21.48 17.72
C GLY A 117 -3.19 21.76 17.88
N ASP A 118 -3.56 22.26 19.03
CA ASP A 118 -4.91 22.68 19.36
C ASP A 118 -4.83 24.10 19.94
N ASP A 119 -5.44 25.03 19.24
CA ASP A 119 -5.53 26.43 19.66
C ASP A 119 -7.02 26.79 19.70
N ALA A 120 -7.38 27.84 20.43
CA ALA A 120 -8.76 28.27 20.61
C ALA A 120 -9.55 28.44 19.29
N THR A 121 -8.83 28.64 18.18
CA THR A 121 -9.42 28.89 16.86
C THR A 121 -9.14 27.82 15.82
N LYS A 122 -8.17 26.94 16.03
CA LYS A 122 -7.74 25.95 15.02
C LYS A 122 -7.22 24.69 15.67
N THR A 123 -7.69 23.56 15.18
CA THR A 123 -7.15 22.24 15.51
C THR A 123 -6.40 21.71 14.27
N VAL A 124 -5.13 21.31 14.43
CA VAL A 124 -4.35 20.65 13.39
C VAL A 124 -4.18 19.20 13.78
N ALA A 125 -4.66 18.32 12.92
CA ALA A 125 -4.59 16.88 13.14
C ALA A 125 -4.04 16.14 11.93
N THR A 126 -3.36 15.03 12.17
CA THR A 126 -2.91 14.08 11.16
C THR A 126 -3.63 12.76 11.33
N MET A 127 -4.28 12.32 10.26
CA MET A 127 -4.87 10.99 10.15
C MET A 127 -3.90 10.07 9.42
N GLN A 128 -3.58 8.94 10.01
CA GLN A 128 -2.95 7.82 9.34
C GLN A 128 -4.06 6.89 8.86
N LEU A 129 -4.06 6.64 7.56
CA LEU A 129 -5.10 5.90 6.88
C LEU A 129 -4.50 4.62 6.28
N VAL A 130 -5.19 3.52 6.48
CA VAL A 130 -4.82 2.20 5.92
C VAL A 130 -5.99 1.59 5.17
N THR A 131 -5.72 0.57 4.40
CA THR A 131 -6.77 -0.14 3.66
C THR A 131 -7.63 -0.99 4.61
N TYR A 132 -8.84 -1.32 4.17
CA TYR A 132 -9.76 -2.13 4.97
C TYR A 132 -9.17 -3.52 5.29
N GLU A 133 -8.43 -4.09 4.35
CA GLU A 133 -7.79 -5.38 4.52
C GLU A 133 -6.68 -5.34 5.57
N ALA A 134 -5.97 -4.23 5.71
CA ALA A 134 -4.98 -4.05 6.77
C ALA A 134 -5.64 -4.06 8.17
N ILE A 135 -6.79 -3.39 8.31
CA ILE A 135 -7.57 -3.46 9.54
C ILE A 135 -8.04 -4.92 9.81
N LYS A 136 -8.59 -5.57 8.78
CA LYS A 136 -9.01 -6.97 8.92
C LYS A 136 -7.86 -7.91 9.29
N ASN A 137 -6.69 -7.67 8.73
CA ASN A 137 -5.49 -8.43 9.09
C ASN A 137 -5.20 -8.40 10.59
N ASN A 138 -5.50 -7.26 11.27
CA ASN A 138 -5.28 -7.14 12.71
C ASN A 138 -6.24 -8.00 13.56
N TYR A 139 -7.43 -8.28 13.05
CA TYR A 139 -8.44 -9.09 13.75
C TYR A 139 -8.45 -10.55 13.33
N ALA A 140 -8.11 -10.85 12.07
CA ALA A 140 -8.13 -12.21 11.57
C ALA A 140 -6.91 -13.01 12.03
N SER A 141 -7.10 -14.31 12.17
CA SER A 141 -6.05 -15.27 12.44
C SER A 141 -6.18 -16.46 11.52
N VAL A 142 -5.06 -16.87 10.94
CA VAL A 142 -4.98 -18.06 10.08
C VAL A 142 -4.60 -19.25 10.94
N GLU A 143 -5.51 -20.21 11.01
CA GLU A 143 -5.32 -21.51 11.67
C GLU A 143 -5.59 -22.57 10.61
N ILE A 144 -4.56 -22.99 9.89
CA ILE A 144 -4.76 -23.97 8.81
C ILE A 144 -3.56 -24.88 8.72
N ARG A 145 -3.86 -26.19 8.67
CA ARG A 145 -3.00 -27.18 8.05
C ARG A 145 -3.61 -27.53 6.69
N LYS A 146 -2.94 -27.22 5.63
CA LYS A 146 -3.40 -27.56 4.26
C LYS A 146 -2.25 -27.84 3.33
N ASP A 147 -2.50 -28.85 2.51
CA ASP A 147 -1.67 -29.21 1.37
C ASP A 147 -2.18 -28.46 0.13
N GLY A 148 -1.32 -28.11 -0.78
CA GLY A 148 -1.67 -27.51 -2.05
C GLY A 148 -0.67 -26.46 -2.51
N LYS A 149 -0.96 -25.87 -3.66
CA LYS A 149 -0.12 -24.81 -4.24
C LYS A 149 -0.15 -23.56 -3.39
N ILE A 150 0.99 -22.89 -3.28
CA ILE A 150 1.10 -21.65 -2.51
C ILE A 150 0.15 -20.58 -3.05
N SER A 151 0.05 -20.42 -4.36
CA SER A 151 -0.85 -19.47 -4.99
C SER A 151 -2.33 -19.70 -4.62
N GLU A 152 -2.75 -20.94 -4.43
CA GLU A 152 -4.10 -21.28 -3.98
C GLU A 152 -4.33 -20.91 -2.52
N HIS A 153 -3.32 -21.13 -1.66
CA HIS A 153 -3.40 -20.69 -0.26
C HIS A 153 -3.54 -19.18 -0.16
N VAL A 154 -2.76 -18.44 -0.95
CA VAL A 154 -2.85 -16.97 -1.02
C VAL A 154 -4.24 -16.53 -1.48
N LYS A 155 -4.75 -17.09 -2.59
CA LYS A 155 -6.10 -16.80 -3.10
C LYS A 155 -7.18 -17.05 -2.05
N ARG A 156 -7.04 -18.13 -1.27
CA ARG A 156 -7.98 -18.46 -0.20
C ARG A 156 -7.93 -17.45 0.93
N ILE A 157 -6.74 -17.09 1.44
CA ILE A 157 -6.58 -16.11 2.51
C ILE A 157 -7.23 -14.78 2.13
N PHE A 158 -7.14 -14.38 0.87
CA PHE A 158 -7.78 -13.16 0.41
C PHE A 158 -9.30 -13.26 0.29
N LYS A 159 -9.83 -14.38 -0.18
CA LYS A 159 -11.27 -14.51 -0.53
C LYS A 159 -12.13 -15.01 0.59
N ASP A 160 -11.60 -15.80 1.52
CA ASP A 160 -12.38 -16.39 2.60
C ASP A 160 -12.91 -15.30 3.54
N LYS A 161 -14.20 -15.40 3.89
CA LYS A 161 -14.88 -14.49 4.82
C LYS A 161 -14.26 -14.51 6.22
N LYS A 162 -13.68 -15.65 6.61
CA LYS A 162 -12.99 -15.83 7.89
C LYS A 162 -11.70 -15.00 7.98
N TYR A 163 -11.08 -14.70 6.85
CA TYR A 163 -9.81 -13.97 6.80
C TYR A 163 -10.01 -12.56 6.25
N LEU A 164 -9.42 -12.23 5.09
CA LEU A 164 -9.44 -10.87 4.57
C LEU A 164 -10.74 -10.51 3.86
N ASN A 165 -11.39 -11.48 3.19
CA ASN A 165 -12.64 -11.26 2.44
C ASN A 165 -12.57 -10.04 1.51
N THR A 166 -11.47 -9.90 0.79
CA THR A 166 -11.28 -8.75 -0.08
C THR A 166 -12.17 -8.81 -1.33
N LYS A 167 -12.63 -7.64 -1.74
CA LYS A 167 -13.32 -7.44 -3.02
C LYS A 167 -12.41 -6.80 -4.07
N LYS A 168 -11.17 -6.49 -3.70
CA LYS A 168 -10.18 -5.92 -4.61
C LYS A 168 -9.72 -6.95 -5.63
N LYS A 169 -9.18 -6.45 -6.74
CA LYS A 169 -8.56 -7.29 -7.75
C LYS A 169 -7.33 -7.99 -7.16
N LEU A 170 -7.23 -9.29 -7.45
CA LEU A 170 -6.07 -10.10 -7.08
C LEU A 170 -5.27 -10.43 -8.33
N ASN A 171 -4.01 -10.07 -8.34
CA ASN A 171 -3.05 -10.37 -9.41
C ASN A 171 -2.02 -11.33 -8.84
N ILE A 172 -2.31 -12.63 -8.93
CA ILE A 172 -1.52 -13.69 -8.32
C ILE A 172 -0.93 -14.54 -9.42
N ASP A 173 0.40 -14.65 -9.45
CA ASP A 173 1.11 -15.59 -10.30
C ASP A 173 0.97 -17.00 -9.71
N ASP A 174 0.81 -17.98 -10.57
CA ASP A 174 0.69 -19.37 -10.15
C ASP A 174 2.05 -19.94 -9.73
N THR A 175 2.02 -20.79 -8.70
CA THR A 175 3.22 -21.44 -8.16
C THR A 175 3.27 -22.91 -8.55
N ALA A 176 4.48 -23.43 -8.76
CA ALA A 176 4.70 -24.82 -9.14
C ALA A 176 4.64 -25.77 -7.94
N ASN A 177 5.21 -25.33 -6.82
CA ASN A 177 5.40 -26.17 -5.67
C ASN A 177 4.17 -26.23 -4.75
N ASN A 178 3.97 -27.40 -4.16
CA ASN A 178 3.03 -27.62 -3.10
C ASN A 178 3.71 -27.46 -1.75
N LEU A 179 3.00 -26.86 -0.82
CA LEU A 179 3.48 -26.73 0.55
C LEU A 179 2.44 -27.25 1.53
N ASN A 180 2.93 -27.99 2.50
CA ASN A 180 2.16 -28.43 3.65
C ASN A 180 2.53 -27.53 4.82
N TYR A 181 1.62 -26.60 5.17
CA TYR A 181 1.82 -25.69 6.28
C TYR A 181 0.85 -25.93 7.40
N CYS A 182 1.36 -25.80 8.62
CA CYS A 182 0.57 -25.63 9.82
C CYS A 182 0.82 -24.24 10.39
N PHE A 183 -0.16 -23.37 10.30
CA PHE A 183 -0.11 -22.06 10.95
C PHE A 183 -1.07 -22.05 12.13
N ALA A 184 -0.58 -21.65 13.30
CA ALA A 184 -1.37 -21.49 14.50
C ALA A 184 -1.51 -20.00 14.82
N LYS A 185 -2.72 -19.44 14.64
CA LYS A 185 -3.07 -18.05 15.01
C LYS A 185 -2.19 -16.94 14.44
N ASN A 186 -1.63 -17.13 13.26
CA ASN A 186 -0.83 -16.10 12.61
C ASN A 186 -1.69 -15.10 11.83
N LYS A 187 -1.24 -13.85 11.71
CA LYS A 187 -1.92 -12.84 10.92
C LYS A 187 -1.87 -13.16 9.42
N PRO A 188 -2.96 -12.90 8.65
CA PRO A 188 -3.01 -13.23 7.22
C PRO A 188 -1.84 -12.70 6.40
N PHE A 189 -1.47 -11.43 6.54
CA PHE A 189 -0.36 -10.85 5.79
C PHE A 189 0.99 -11.46 6.17
N TYR A 190 1.18 -11.77 7.45
CA TYR A 190 2.36 -12.49 7.89
C TYR A 190 2.46 -13.87 7.22
N VAL A 191 1.35 -14.60 7.16
CA VAL A 191 1.30 -15.92 6.51
C VAL A 191 1.67 -15.79 5.04
N ILE A 192 1.06 -14.84 4.30
CA ILE A 192 1.37 -14.62 2.89
C ILE A 192 2.84 -14.29 2.70
N ASN A 193 3.39 -13.37 3.49
CA ASN A 193 4.81 -13.00 3.45
C ASN A 193 5.74 -14.16 3.81
N ARG A 194 5.31 -15.05 4.69
CA ARG A 194 6.11 -16.23 5.06
C ARG A 194 6.16 -17.25 3.93
N ILE A 195 5.01 -17.56 3.34
CA ILE A 195 4.93 -18.56 2.25
C ILE A 195 5.49 -18.01 0.92
N SER A 196 5.56 -16.69 0.73
CA SER A 196 6.15 -16.09 -0.46
C SER A 196 7.64 -16.42 -0.62
N LYS A 197 8.33 -16.65 0.49
CA LYS A 197 9.76 -16.99 0.50
C LYS A 197 10.05 -18.40 -0.06
N ASP A 198 9.08 -19.29 0.04
CA ASP A 198 9.19 -20.67 -0.40
C ASP A 198 8.49 -20.90 -1.75
N ALA A 199 7.88 -19.85 -2.32
CA ALA A 199 7.14 -19.94 -3.57
C ALA A 199 8.08 -20.05 -4.78
N VAL A 200 7.81 -21.02 -5.65
CA VAL A 200 8.51 -21.22 -6.92
C VAL A 200 7.55 -20.93 -8.07
N PRO A 201 7.94 -20.10 -9.05
CA PRO A 201 7.08 -19.77 -10.17
C PRO A 201 6.72 -21.00 -11.01
N GLN A 202 5.48 -21.05 -11.48
CA GLN A 202 5.05 -22.08 -12.43
C GLN A 202 5.57 -21.72 -13.81
N GLY A 203 6.17 -22.69 -14.51
CA GLY A 203 6.77 -22.45 -15.83
C GLY A 203 8.23 -22.03 -15.78
N ALA A 204 8.92 -22.28 -14.67
CA ALA A 204 10.38 -22.34 -14.66
C ALA A 204 10.79 -23.43 -15.66
N ASP A 205 10.93 -23.03 -16.91
CA ASP A 205 11.19 -23.96 -18.01
C ASP A 205 12.50 -24.68 -17.77
N THR A 206 12.44 -26.00 -17.69
CA THR A 206 13.61 -26.87 -17.52
C THR A 206 14.49 -26.90 -18.77
N ASN A 207 14.03 -26.33 -19.88
CA ASN A 207 14.71 -26.27 -21.16
C ASN A 207 15.48 -24.97 -21.40
N GLY A 208 16.46 -24.73 -20.63
CA GLY A 208 17.78 -24.21 -21.00
C GLY A 208 17.95 -22.79 -21.58
N GLY A 209 16.96 -22.00 -21.87
CA GLY A 209 17.15 -20.78 -22.70
C GLY A 209 17.07 -19.42 -21.96
N SER A 210 16.30 -19.28 -20.92
CA SER A 210 16.14 -18.01 -20.21
C SER A 210 16.44 -18.13 -18.73
N LEU A 211 17.21 -17.21 -18.20
CA LEU A 211 17.42 -17.06 -16.74
C LEU A 211 16.15 -16.53 -16.04
N LEU A 212 15.21 -15.97 -16.79
CA LEU A 212 13.94 -15.46 -16.29
C LEU A 212 13.01 -16.63 -15.94
N GLY A 213 12.43 -16.58 -14.76
CA GLY A 213 11.51 -17.60 -14.26
C GLY A 213 12.15 -18.77 -13.51
N LYS A 214 13.48 -18.73 -13.29
CA LYS A 214 14.21 -19.78 -12.55
C LYS A 214 14.48 -19.44 -11.10
N SER A 215 14.40 -18.16 -10.71
CA SER A 215 14.65 -17.75 -9.34
C SER A 215 13.41 -17.95 -8.47
N ALA A 216 13.64 -18.52 -7.28
CA ALA A 216 12.61 -18.55 -6.24
C ALA A 216 12.48 -17.16 -5.62
N GLY A 217 11.26 -16.80 -5.31
CA GLY A 217 10.97 -15.57 -4.61
C GLY A 217 9.75 -14.84 -5.19
N PHE A 218 8.85 -14.51 -4.29
CA PHE A 218 7.65 -13.75 -4.60
C PHE A 218 7.58 -12.54 -3.73
N LEU A 219 7.04 -11.46 -4.28
CA LEU A 219 6.70 -10.26 -3.55
C LEU A 219 5.18 -10.20 -3.35
N PHE A 220 4.78 -9.87 -2.14
CA PHE A 220 3.42 -9.59 -1.78
C PHE A 220 3.27 -8.10 -1.46
N TYR A 221 2.41 -7.41 -2.17
CA TYR A 221 2.20 -5.98 -2.00
C TYR A 221 0.82 -5.54 -2.47
N GLU A 222 0.40 -4.38 -2.01
CA GLU A 222 -0.82 -3.72 -2.45
C GLU A 222 -0.51 -2.46 -3.24
N THR A 223 -1.31 -2.20 -4.27
CA THR A 223 -1.31 -0.96 -5.03
C THR A 223 -2.72 -0.38 -5.12
N TYR A 224 -2.84 0.81 -5.66
CA TYR A 224 -4.14 1.38 -6.02
C TYR A 224 -5.04 0.42 -6.81
N LYS A 225 -4.46 -0.44 -7.64
CA LYS A 225 -5.19 -1.37 -8.52
C LYS A 225 -5.61 -2.68 -7.83
N GLY A 226 -5.10 -2.97 -6.64
CA GLY A 226 -5.40 -4.17 -5.87
C GLY A 226 -4.18 -4.85 -5.30
N PHE A 227 -4.31 -6.13 -4.94
CA PHE A 227 -3.26 -6.93 -4.36
C PHE A 227 -2.49 -7.72 -5.41
N TYR A 228 -1.21 -7.84 -5.17
CA TYR A 228 -0.25 -8.53 -6.05
C TYR A 228 0.52 -9.57 -5.26
N PHE A 229 0.63 -10.74 -5.85
CA PHE A 229 1.54 -11.80 -5.41
C PHE A 229 2.29 -12.25 -6.66
N LYS A 230 3.49 -11.70 -6.85
CA LYS A 230 4.22 -11.78 -8.12
C LYS A 230 5.60 -12.37 -7.93
N GLY A 231 5.97 -13.24 -8.84
CA GLY A 231 7.36 -13.68 -8.95
C GLY A 231 8.29 -12.52 -9.29
N ILE A 232 9.46 -12.48 -8.68
CA ILE A 232 10.44 -11.40 -8.90
C ILE A 232 10.82 -11.34 -10.38
N ASP A 233 11.06 -12.48 -11.01
CA ASP A 233 11.40 -12.52 -12.43
C ASP A 233 10.28 -12.03 -13.34
N SER A 234 9.02 -12.30 -12.99
CA SER A 234 7.88 -11.78 -13.75
C SER A 234 7.77 -10.25 -13.67
N LEU A 235 8.25 -9.64 -12.60
CA LEU A 235 8.33 -8.20 -12.47
C LEU A 235 9.45 -7.61 -13.33
N PHE A 236 10.61 -8.28 -13.41
CA PHE A 236 11.72 -7.85 -14.26
C PHE A 236 11.46 -8.05 -15.75
N ALA A 237 10.65 -9.02 -16.11
CA ALA A 237 10.28 -9.29 -17.51
C ALA A 237 9.32 -8.26 -18.11
N GLN A 238 8.79 -7.31 -17.30
CA GLN A 238 7.88 -6.30 -17.80
C GLN A 238 8.61 -5.22 -18.60
N GLU A 239 7.96 -4.76 -19.65
CA GLU A 239 8.44 -3.60 -20.40
C GLU A 239 8.59 -2.37 -19.49
N PRO A 240 9.68 -1.60 -19.63
CA PRO A 240 9.90 -0.41 -18.84
C PRO A 240 8.83 0.64 -19.14
N LYS A 241 8.13 1.10 -18.11
CA LYS A 241 7.07 2.11 -18.23
C LYS A 241 7.60 3.53 -18.28
N LYS A 242 8.78 3.76 -17.70
CA LYS A 242 9.43 5.07 -17.65
C LYS A 242 10.94 4.90 -17.76
N LYS A 243 11.55 5.81 -18.47
CA LYS A 243 13.01 5.95 -18.54
C LYS A 243 13.43 7.15 -17.71
N ILE A 244 14.26 6.93 -16.71
CA ILE A 244 14.75 7.96 -15.81
C ILE A 244 16.24 8.14 -16.07
N ILE A 245 16.68 9.36 -16.32
CA ILE A 245 18.10 9.69 -16.37
C ILE A 245 18.53 10.30 -15.05
N PHE A 246 19.62 9.78 -14.48
CA PHE A 246 20.31 10.43 -13.38
C PHE A 246 21.41 11.31 -13.94
N ASN A 247 21.30 12.61 -13.74
CA ASN A 247 22.25 13.57 -14.24
C ASN A 247 22.42 14.70 -13.22
N ASN A 248 23.67 14.93 -12.79
CA ASN A 248 24.03 16.00 -11.86
C ASN A 248 24.19 17.37 -12.54
N THR A 249 24.09 17.44 -13.86
CA THR A 249 24.23 18.70 -14.57
C THR A 249 23.00 19.58 -14.30
N PRO A 250 23.16 20.81 -13.82
CA PRO A 250 22.06 21.76 -13.73
C PRO A 250 21.45 22.00 -15.12
N GLY A 251 20.14 21.97 -15.19
CA GLY A 251 19.42 22.20 -16.44
C GLY A 251 18.06 21.55 -16.40
N GLU A 252 17.06 22.23 -16.94
CA GLU A 252 15.68 21.78 -16.91
C GLU A 252 15.31 20.82 -18.05
N THR A 253 16.15 20.70 -19.05
CA THR A 253 15.87 19.91 -20.24
C THR A 253 16.07 18.42 -19.98
N ILE A 254 15.01 17.65 -20.22
CA ILE A 254 15.06 16.20 -20.21
C ILE A 254 15.51 15.76 -21.61
N PRO A 255 16.60 14.96 -21.73
CA PRO A 255 17.04 14.44 -23.02
C PRO A 255 15.94 13.65 -23.73
N GLU A 256 16.00 13.61 -25.05
CA GLU A 256 15.07 12.85 -25.86
C GLU A 256 15.08 11.34 -25.47
N GLY A 257 13.91 10.75 -25.36
CA GLY A 257 13.75 9.35 -24.98
C GLY A 257 13.70 9.07 -23.48
N TYR A 258 13.80 10.10 -22.64
CA TYR A 258 13.65 9.98 -21.19
C TYR A 258 12.36 10.67 -20.69
N ASP A 259 11.75 10.11 -19.67
CA ASP A 259 10.51 10.64 -19.08
C ASP A 259 10.77 11.58 -17.90
N THR A 260 11.89 11.40 -17.23
CA THR A 260 12.20 12.14 -16.00
C THR A 260 13.71 12.26 -15.79
N LYS A 261 14.12 13.41 -15.24
CA LYS A 261 15.49 13.65 -14.77
C LYS A 261 15.50 13.59 -13.24
N ALA A 262 16.30 12.72 -12.67
CA ALA A 262 16.54 12.68 -11.23
C ALA A 262 17.74 13.55 -10.90
N LEU A 263 17.52 14.59 -10.07
CA LEU A 263 18.56 15.53 -9.65
C LEU A 263 19.20 15.17 -8.31
N THR A 264 18.53 14.37 -7.51
CA THR A 264 18.99 14.00 -6.17
C THR A 264 19.15 12.51 -6.06
N TYR A 265 20.32 12.10 -5.62
CA TYR A 265 20.60 10.75 -5.17
C TYR A 265 20.68 10.78 -3.64
N GLN A 266 19.69 10.21 -2.98
CA GLN A 266 19.75 10.03 -1.54
C GLN A 266 20.68 8.86 -1.24
N LYS A 267 21.95 9.16 -1.00
CA LYS A 267 22.90 8.18 -0.53
C LYS A 267 22.43 7.72 0.85
N GLN A 268 21.93 6.51 0.95
CA GLN A 268 21.75 5.91 2.27
C GLN A 268 23.08 5.96 2.97
N GLY A 269 23.10 6.51 4.19
CA GLY A 269 24.32 6.62 4.98
C GLY A 269 25.09 5.31 4.92
N THR A 270 26.37 5.40 4.61
CA THR A 270 27.27 4.25 4.59
C THR A 270 27.21 3.62 5.99
N ALA A 271 26.43 2.54 6.10
CA ALA A 271 26.49 1.73 7.29
C ALA A 271 27.95 1.38 7.52
N SER A 272 28.45 1.63 8.74
CA SER A 272 29.83 1.35 9.12
C SER A 272 30.23 -0.04 8.60
N GLN A 273 31.37 -0.14 7.96
CA GLN A 273 31.89 -1.43 7.46
C GLN A 273 31.97 -2.46 8.59
N THR A 274 32.27 -1.98 9.79
CA THR A 274 32.26 -2.79 11.03
C THR A 274 30.86 -3.33 11.36
N ALA A 275 29.81 -2.53 11.17
CA ALA A 275 28.44 -3.00 11.38
C ALA A 275 28.02 -4.04 10.33
N LYS A 276 28.47 -3.89 9.08
CA LYS A 276 28.25 -4.89 8.02
C LYS A 276 28.97 -6.20 8.32
N LEU A 277 30.21 -6.12 8.80
CA LEU A 277 30.98 -7.29 9.22
C LEU A 277 30.32 -8.02 10.39
N ARG A 278 29.87 -7.27 11.41
CA ARG A 278 29.12 -7.83 12.57
C ARG A 278 27.80 -8.46 12.13
N GLY A 279 27.13 -7.88 11.14
CA GLY A 279 25.90 -8.42 10.54
C GLY A 279 26.12 -9.61 9.59
N GLY A 280 27.36 -10.04 9.36
CA GLY A 280 27.66 -11.17 8.49
C GLY A 280 27.57 -10.88 6.99
N ALA A 281 27.60 -9.61 6.57
CA ALA A 281 27.43 -9.23 5.16
C ALA A 281 28.48 -9.81 4.21
N PHE A 282 29.63 -10.24 4.72
CA PHE A 282 30.72 -10.84 3.95
C PHE A 282 31.04 -12.28 4.38
N ASN A 283 30.13 -12.94 5.11
CA ASN A 283 30.30 -14.33 5.48
C ASN A 283 30.10 -15.25 4.28
N THR A 284 31.05 -16.14 4.09
CA THR A 284 30.95 -17.22 3.11
C THR A 284 30.44 -18.49 3.81
N LYS A 285 29.35 -19.06 3.29
CA LYS A 285 28.84 -20.34 3.75
C LYS A 285 29.24 -21.43 2.77
N ASN A 286 30.14 -22.31 3.20
CA ASN A 286 30.47 -23.50 2.44
C ASN A 286 29.45 -24.60 2.76
N ILE A 287 28.77 -25.12 1.73
CA ILE A 287 27.91 -26.29 1.84
C ILE A 287 28.65 -27.44 1.12
N GLN A 288 29.06 -28.43 1.87
CA GLN A 288 29.57 -29.66 1.33
C GLN A 288 28.42 -30.66 1.18
N PHE A 289 28.25 -31.21 0.00
CA PHE A 289 27.35 -32.34 -0.25
C PHE A 289 28.17 -33.62 -0.22
N ASN A 290 27.76 -34.56 0.63
CA ASN A 290 28.30 -35.94 0.64
C ASN A 290 27.51 -36.78 -0.34
#